data_9b74a5d9e4a437233d29c2e65a2c418f
#
_entry.id   9b74a5d9e4a437233d29c2e65a2c418f
#
_cell.length_a   1.000
_cell.length_b   1.000
_cell.length_c   1.000
_cell.angle_alpha   90.00
_cell.angle_beta   90.00
_cell.angle_gamma   90.00
#
_symmetry.space_group_name_H-M   'P 1'
#
loop_
_entity.id
_entity.type
_entity.pdbx_description
1 polymer ?
#
loop_
_entity_poly.entity_id
_entity_poly.type
_entity_poly.pdbx_seq_one_letter_code
_entity_poly.pdbx_strand_id
1 'polypeptide(L)'
;MKLITEHSNDVEYIVEGSETKKEQYIKGIFMQSDIKNQNGRVYPYEVLKKQVRSFNKKFVKESRALGELGHPQGPTINLDRVSHVITELKEDGKNFVGKAKIMDTPNGKIVKNLLSSGVRLGVSSRGLGSVKANKRGVNEVQGDFILSTVDIVSDPSAPEAFVNGIMEGREFSVTGEIEYDIRKEIRNTVSKQLDKKKIEMFEKYLKGL
;
A
#
# COMPACT_ATOMS: atom_id res chain seq x y z
N MET A 1 -11.51 -7.94 -3.92
CA MET A 1 -10.86 -7.04 -2.95
C MET A 1 -10.32 -5.82 -3.69
N LYS A 2 -10.36 -4.64 -3.06
CA LYS A 2 -9.81 -3.41 -3.63
C LYS A 2 -8.44 -3.11 -3.05
N LEU A 3 -7.54 -2.50 -3.81
CA LEU A 3 -6.30 -1.97 -3.29
C LEU A 3 -6.60 -0.77 -2.40
N ILE A 4 -6.03 -0.75 -1.20
CA ILE A 4 -6.21 0.29 -0.20
C ILE A 4 -4.84 0.84 0.16
N THR A 5 -4.67 2.16 0.06
CA THR A 5 -3.43 2.86 0.39
C THR A 5 -3.69 4.02 1.34
N GLU A 6 -2.75 4.29 2.23
CA GLU A 6 -2.79 5.37 3.21
C GLU A 6 -1.43 6.05 3.33
N HIS A 7 -1.42 7.36 3.51
CA HIS A 7 -0.23 8.17 3.63
C HIS A 7 -0.02 8.67 5.07
N SER A 8 1.22 8.74 5.52
CA SER A 8 1.63 9.39 6.76
C SER A 8 2.84 10.28 6.52
N ASN A 9 2.84 11.48 7.10
CA ASN A 9 3.90 12.49 6.97
C ASN A 9 4.85 12.52 8.16
N ASP A 10 4.52 11.84 9.25
CA ASP A 10 5.28 11.90 10.50
C ASP A 10 6.38 10.82 10.48
N VAL A 11 7.38 11.02 9.62
CA VAL A 11 8.51 10.10 9.48
C VAL A 11 9.82 10.83 9.75
N GLU A 12 10.62 10.29 10.67
CA GLU A 12 11.95 10.76 11.01
C GLU A 12 13.03 9.97 10.27
N TYR A 13 14.07 10.67 9.83
CA TYR A 13 15.27 10.08 9.26
C TYR A 13 16.33 9.90 10.34
N ILE A 14 16.81 8.68 10.52
CA ILE A 14 17.79 8.32 11.56
C ILE A 14 19.00 7.65 10.91
N VAL A 15 20.20 8.08 11.31
CA VAL A 15 21.46 7.43 10.94
C VAL A 15 22.02 6.73 12.18
N GLU A 16 22.13 5.42 12.13
CA GLU A 16 22.68 4.61 13.23
C GLU A 16 23.97 3.90 12.76
N GLY A 17 24.89 3.68 13.68
CA GLY A 17 26.11 2.91 13.44
C GLY A 17 27.40 3.66 13.71
N SER A 18 28.53 2.94 13.60
CA SER A 18 29.89 3.48 13.74
C SER A 18 30.31 4.22 12.45
N GLU A 19 31.42 4.98 12.51
CA GLU A 19 31.95 5.71 11.34
C GLU A 19 32.18 4.84 10.10
N THR A 20 32.47 3.55 10.30
CA THR A 20 32.77 2.59 9.24
C THR A 20 31.53 1.89 8.66
N LYS A 21 30.38 1.92 9.36
CA LYS A 21 29.16 1.23 8.89
C LYS A 21 27.90 2.00 9.33
N LYS A 22 27.58 3.07 8.63
CA LYS A 22 26.38 3.88 8.89
C LYS A 22 25.18 3.22 8.23
N GLU A 23 24.25 2.73 9.04
CA GLU A 23 22.95 2.25 8.59
C GLU A 23 21.93 3.40 8.67
N GLN A 24 21.08 3.52 7.67
CA GLN A 24 20.10 4.60 7.58
C GLN A 24 18.70 4.03 7.72
N TYR A 25 17.91 4.69 8.54
CA TYR A 25 16.55 4.28 8.86
C TYR A 25 15.58 5.45 8.68
N ILE A 26 14.33 5.10 8.46
CA ILE A 26 13.19 5.98 8.67
C ILE A 26 12.37 5.44 9.84
N LYS A 27 11.81 6.34 10.65
CA LYS A 27 10.95 6.01 11.79
C LYS A 27 9.82 7.02 11.88
N GLY A 28 8.65 6.59 12.31
CA GLY A 28 7.51 7.47 12.54
C GLY A 28 6.19 6.73 12.54
N ILE A 29 5.10 7.48 12.41
CA ILE A 29 3.75 6.90 12.30
C ILE A 29 3.59 6.34 10.89
N PHE A 30 3.43 5.03 10.79
CA PHE A 30 3.21 4.35 9.50
C PHE A 30 1.73 4.21 9.16
N MET A 31 0.86 4.08 10.16
CA MET A 31 -0.60 4.01 10.01
C MET A 31 -1.31 4.60 11.23
N GLN A 32 -2.53 5.08 11.04
CA GLN A 32 -3.39 5.60 12.11
C GLN A 32 -4.77 4.96 12.06
N SER A 33 -5.32 4.59 13.23
CA SER A 33 -6.67 4.06 13.36
C SER A 33 -7.67 5.12 13.80
N ASP A 34 -8.94 4.88 13.51
CA ASP A 34 -10.09 5.68 13.95
C ASP A 34 -10.02 7.18 13.59
N ILE A 35 -9.16 7.53 12.65
CA ILE A 35 -8.98 8.89 12.13
C ILE A 35 -9.25 8.85 10.62
N LYS A 36 -10.01 9.83 10.12
CA LYS A 36 -10.25 9.96 8.69
C LYS A 36 -8.97 10.43 8.01
N ASN A 37 -8.41 9.58 7.16
CA ASN A 37 -7.20 9.89 6.40
C ASN A 37 -7.49 10.84 5.22
N GLN A 38 -6.44 11.26 4.50
CA GLN A 38 -6.54 12.16 3.36
C GLN A 38 -7.34 11.56 2.19
N ASN A 39 -7.39 10.23 2.08
CA ASN A 39 -8.22 9.52 1.09
C ASN A 39 -9.70 9.37 1.52
N GLY A 40 -10.10 10.02 2.62
CA GLY A 40 -11.48 9.99 3.12
C GLY A 40 -11.86 8.66 3.79
N ARG A 41 -10.89 7.81 4.14
CA ARG A 41 -11.10 6.49 4.74
C ARG A 41 -10.79 6.49 6.23
N VAL A 42 -11.47 5.60 6.95
CA VAL A 42 -11.17 5.30 8.36
C VAL A 42 -10.81 3.82 8.46
N TYR A 43 -9.74 3.53 9.17
CA TYR A 43 -9.33 2.18 9.52
C TYR A 43 -9.71 1.92 10.97
N PRO A 44 -10.66 1.00 11.26
CA PRO A 44 -10.95 0.63 12.63
C PRO A 44 -9.72 0.06 13.34
N TYR A 45 -9.52 0.44 14.60
CA TYR A 45 -8.36 0.01 15.39
C TYR A 45 -8.16 -1.51 15.39
N GLU A 46 -9.22 -2.28 15.64
CA GLU A 46 -9.13 -3.75 15.67
C GLU A 46 -8.72 -4.36 14.32
N VAL A 47 -9.09 -3.71 13.21
CA VAL A 47 -8.69 -4.14 11.87
C VAL A 47 -7.19 -3.95 11.70
N LEU A 48 -6.66 -2.75 11.97
CA LEU A 48 -5.22 -2.49 11.88
C LEU A 48 -4.42 -3.34 12.86
N LYS A 49 -4.84 -3.42 14.11
CA LYS A 49 -4.19 -4.24 15.15
C LYS A 49 -4.03 -5.69 14.73
N LYS A 50 -5.09 -6.31 14.22
CA LYS A 50 -5.05 -7.68 13.69
C LYS A 50 -4.05 -7.80 12.54
N GLN A 51 -4.05 -6.84 11.62
CA GLN A 51 -3.18 -6.88 10.44
C GLN A 51 -1.72 -6.63 10.79
N VAL A 52 -1.43 -5.69 11.67
CA VAL A 52 -0.06 -5.43 12.16
C VAL A 52 0.52 -6.66 12.87
N ARG A 53 -0.26 -7.34 13.72
CA ARG A 53 0.16 -8.59 14.36
C ARG A 53 0.46 -9.69 13.34
N SER A 54 -0.43 -9.84 12.34
CA SER A 54 -0.24 -10.82 11.25
C SER A 54 1.00 -10.49 10.41
N PHE A 55 1.16 -9.22 10.03
CA PHE A 55 2.29 -8.71 9.24
C PHE A 55 3.62 -8.91 9.97
N ASN A 56 3.68 -8.56 11.26
CA ASN A 56 4.87 -8.78 12.07
C ASN A 56 5.26 -10.25 12.14
N LYS A 57 4.28 -11.15 12.35
CA LYS A 57 4.54 -12.60 12.42
C LYS A 57 5.03 -13.16 11.10
N LYS A 58 4.43 -12.74 9.97
CA LYS A 58 4.68 -13.34 8.66
C LYS A 58 5.88 -12.74 7.94
N PHE A 59 6.16 -11.46 8.15
CA PHE A 59 7.12 -10.71 7.35
C PHE A 59 8.24 -10.06 8.17
N VAL A 60 7.91 -9.32 9.24
CA VAL A 60 8.94 -8.61 10.01
C VAL A 60 9.87 -9.59 10.72
N LYS A 61 9.34 -10.58 11.43
CA LYS A 61 10.13 -11.61 12.13
C LYS A 61 11.00 -12.45 11.20
N GLU A 62 10.54 -12.62 9.97
CA GLU A 62 11.24 -13.39 8.93
C GLU A 62 12.17 -12.52 8.06
N SER A 63 12.37 -11.24 8.43
CA SER A 63 13.16 -10.26 7.64
C SER A 63 12.71 -10.15 6.17
N ARG A 64 11.40 -10.26 5.92
CA ARG A 64 10.77 -10.25 4.60
C ARG A 64 9.79 -9.09 4.38
N ALA A 65 9.71 -8.17 5.34
CA ALA A 65 8.82 -7.01 5.28
C ALA A 65 9.39 -5.92 4.36
N LEU A 66 9.51 -6.23 3.08
CA LEU A 66 10.06 -5.33 2.06
C LEU A 66 9.05 -4.23 1.70
N GLY A 67 9.56 -3.03 1.40
CA GLY A 67 8.78 -1.91 0.89
C GLY A 67 9.46 -1.25 -0.32
N GLU A 68 8.68 -0.56 -1.12
CA GLU A 68 9.10 0.01 -2.40
C GLU A 68 9.22 1.53 -2.34
N LEU A 69 9.91 2.10 -3.32
CA LEU A 69 9.90 3.53 -3.58
C LEU A 69 8.77 3.85 -4.56
N GLY A 70 7.83 4.67 -4.10
CA GLY A 70 6.58 4.96 -4.79
C GLY A 70 5.56 3.82 -4.69
N HIS A 71 4.32 4.09 -5.07
CA HIS A 71 3.27 3.06 -5.14
C HIS A 71 3.27 2.36 -6.50
N PRO A 72 3.50 1.04 -6.56
CA PRO A 72 3.30 0.27 -7.78
C PRO A 72 1.81 0.03 -8.06
N GLN A 73 1.54 -0.41 -9.27
CA GLN A 73 0.17 -0.73 -9.72
C GLN A 73 -0.32 -2.11 -9.23
N GLY A 74 -0.05 -2.48 -7.98
CA GLY A 74 -0.53 -3.77 -7.48
C GLY A 74 -0.15 -4.02 -6.02
N PRO A 75 -0.71 -5.06 -5.40
CA PRO A 75 -0.44 -5.41 -4.03
C PRO A 75 0.86 -6.23 -3.87
N THR A 76 1.39 -6.77 -4.94
CA THR A 76 2.60 -7.60 -4.95
C THR A 76 3.85 -6.73 -4.86
N ILE A 77 4.85 -7.20 -4.12
CA ILE A 77 6.16 -6.54 -4.03
C ILE A 77 6.96 -6.82 -5.30
N ASN A 78 7.45 -5.76 -5.93
CA ASN A 78 8.36 -5.85 -7.07
C ASN A 78 9.80 -5.67 -6.57
N LEU A 79 10.63 -6.73 -6.65
CA LEU A 79 11.95 -6.76 -6.04
C LEU A 79 12.93 -5.72 -6.63
N ASP A 80 12.79 -5.34 -7.88
CA ASP A 80 13.59 -4.28 -8.53
C ASP A 80 13.21 -2.88 -8.03
N ARG A 81 12.07 -2.71 -7.36
CA ARG A 81 11.62 -1.44 -6.79
C ARG A 81 11.87 -1.32 -5.29
N VAL A 82 12.34 -2.39 -4.65
CA VAL A 82 12.59 -2.41 -3.21
C VAL A 82 13.60 -1.32 -2.82
N SER A 83 13.21 -0.51 -1.82
CA SER A 83 14.05 0.56 -1.27
C SER A 83 14.38 0.34 0.22
N HIS A 84 13.56 -0.39 0.95
CA HIS A 84 13.71 -0.57 2.39
C HIS A 84 13.11 -1.89 2.89
N VAL A 85 13.46 -2.25 4.11
CA VAL A 85 12.86 -3.35 4.87
C VAL A 85 12.35 -2.84 6.21
N ILE A 86 11.09 -3.14 6.52
CA ILE A 86 10.47 -2.77 7.79
C ILE A 86 11.02 -3.70 8.87
N THR A 87 11.67 -3.12 9.87
CA THR A 87 12.31 -3.86 10.97
C THR A 87 11.46 -3.87 12.23
N GLU A 88 10.55 -2.91 12.35
CA GLU A 88 9.66 -2.78 13.50
C GLU A 88 8.33 -2.14 13.06
N LEU A 89 7.22 -2.63 13.63
CA LEU A 89 5.89 -2.03 13.50
C LEU A 89 5.09 -2.32 14.77
N LYS A 90 4.84 -1.30 15.58
CA LYS A 90 4.25 -1.43 16.92
C LYS A 90 3.02 -0.55 17.11
N GLU A 91 2.11 -1.00 17.95
CA GLU A 91 0.99 -0.20 18.45
C GLU A 91 1.50 0.90 19.40
N ASP A 92 0.99 2.12 19.22
CA ASP A 92 1.18 3.25 20.12
C ASP A 92 -0.15 4.05 20.18
N GLY A 93 -1.04 3.67 21.07
CA GLY A 93 -2.40 4.20 21.15
C GLY A 93 -3.19 3.94 19.87
N LYS A 94 -3.60 5.01 19.19
CA LYS A 94 -4.29 4.94 17.88
C LYS A 94 -3.32 4.88 16.71
N ASN A 95 -2.01 5.09 16.96
CA ASN A 95 -0.98 5.06 15.96
C ASN A 95 -0.32 3.69 15.86
N PHE A 96 0.24 3.41 14.70
CA PHE A 96 1.11 2.26 14.47
C PHE A 96 2.45 2.81 14.02
N VAL A 97 3.41 2.84 14.95
CA VAL A 97 4.75 3.37 14.74
C VAL A 97 5.63 2.30 14.11
N GLY A 98 6.30 2.66 13.04
CA GLY A 98 7.22 1.79 12.32
C GLY A 98 8.64 2.30 12.29
N LYS A 99 9.59 1.36 12.12
CA LYS A 99 11.00 1.63 11.78
C LYS A 99 11.36 0.79 10.57
N ALA A 100 12.00 1.38 9.57
CA ALA A 100 12.44 0.67 8.38
C ALA A 100 13.88 1.04 8.04
N LYS A 101 14.68 0.02 7.72
CA LYS A 101 16.07 0.17 7.26
C LYS A 101 16.08 0.42 5.76
N ILE A 102 16.76 1.47 5.33
CA ILE A 102 16.96 1.78 3.91
C ILE A 102 18.04 0.85 3.37
N MET A 103 17.72 0.08 2.34
CA MET A 103 18.59 -0.92 1.75
C MET A 103 19.56 -0.32 0.74
N ASP A 104 20.64 -1.03 0.45
CA ASP A 104 21.61 -0.63 -0.58
C ASP A 104 21.22 -1.15 -1.97
N THR A 105 19.94 -0.93 -2.33
CA THR A 105 19.37 -1.17 -3.65
C THR A 105 19.41 0.12 -4.50
N PRO A 106 19.21 0.07 -5.81
CA PRO A 106 19.10 1.29 -6.63
C PRO A 106 18.08 2.29 -6.07
N ASN A 107 16.88 1.83 -5.72
CA ASN A 107 15.83 2.68 -5.14
C ASN A 107 16.14 3.12 -3.72
N GLY A 108 16.79 2.30 -2.91
CA GLY A 108 17.25 2.70 -1.58
C GLY A 108 18.33 3.78 -1.65
N LYS A 109 19.24 3.75 -2.64
CA LYS A 109 20.21 4.83 -2.89
C LYS A 109 19.52 6.15 -3.24
N ILE A 110 18.45 6.11 -4.04
CA ILE A 110 17.65 7.30 -4.34
C ILE A 110 17.04 7.87 -3.04
N VAL A 111 16.42 7.02 -2.21
CA VAL A 111 15.86 7.46 -0.92
C VAL A 111 16.93 8.09 -0.03
N LYS A 112 18.09 7.44 0.12
CA LYS A 112 19.22 7.97 0.91
C LYS A 112 19.64 9.36 0.43
N ASN A 113 19.83 9.53 -0.87
CA ASN A 113 20.25 10.79 -1.45
C ASN A 113 19.22 11.91 -1.25
N LEU A 114 17.92 11.60 -1.43
CA LEU A 114 16.84 12.57 -1.19
C LEU A 114 16.82 13.01 0.26
N LEU A 115 16.83 12.07 1.21
CA LEU A 115 16.81 12.37 2.65
C LEU A 115 18.06 13.14 3.09
N SER A 116 19.26 12.75 2.61
CA SER A 116 20.50 13.45 2.90
C SER A 116 20.55 14.87 2.32
N SER A 117 19.79 15.13 1.28
CA SER A 117 19.62 16.47 0.67
C SER A 117 18.52 17.29 1.36
N GLY A 118 17.93 16.80 2.46
CA GLY A 118 16.88 17.50 3.21
C GLY A 118 15.47 17.36 2.62
N VAL A 119 15.28 16.49 1.63
CA VAL A 119 13.94 16.21 1.09
C VAL A 119 13.14 15.43 2.12
N ARG A 120 11.94 15.88 2.42
CA ARG A 120 10.99 15.16 3.29
C ARG A 120 10.26 14.10 2.46
N LEU A 121 10.28 12.87 2.91
CA LEU A 121 9.54 11.77 2.32
C LEU A 121 8.49 11.27 3.32
N GLY A 122 7.37 10.80 2.81
CA GLY A 122 6.34 10.16 3.61
C GLY A 122 6.36 8.64 3.46
N VAL A 123 5.44 7.99 4.16
CA VAL A 123 5.16 6.57 3.99
C VAL A 123 3.68 6.34 3.75
N SER A 124 3.36 5.26 3.06
CA SER A 124 1.99 4.93 2.72
C SER A 124 1.76 3.42 2.81
N SER A 125 0.78 3.00 3.60
CA SER A 125 0.41 1.61 3.69
C SER A 125 -0.32 1.15 2.43
N ARG A 126 -0.02 -0.07 2.00
CA ARG A 126 -0.63 -0.72 0.85
C ARG A 126 -1.19 -2.07 1.26
N GLY A 127 -2.42 -2.36 0.84
CA GLY A 127 -3.10 -3.61 1.17
C GLY A 127 -4.31 -3.87 0.29
N LEU A 128 -4.93 -5.00 0.52
CA LEU A 128 -6.16 -5.43 -0.15
C LEU A 128 -7.30 -5.47 0.86
N GLY A 129 -8.49 -5.07 0.46
CA GLY A 129 -9.65 -5.14 1.33
C GLY A 129 -10.89 -4.55 0.69
N SER A 130 -11.99 -4.56 1.43
CA SER A 130 -13.22 -3.87 1.05
C SER A 130 -13.41 -2.60 1.89
N VAL A 131 -14.13 -1.64 1.30
CA VAL A 131 -14.47 -0.36 1.93
C VAL A 131 -15.98 -0.20 1.84
N LYS A 132 -16.62 0.18 2.95
CA LYS A 132 -18.06 0.48 3.01
C LYS A 132 -18.29 1.84 3.64
N ALA A 133 -19.22 2.61 3.10
CA ALA A 133 -19.66 3.83 3.76
C ALA A 133 -20.39 3.47 5.06
N ASN A 134 -19.98 4.10 6.16
CA ASN A 134 -20.68 3.98 7.44
C ASN A 134 -21.93 4.90 7.47
N LYS A 135 -22.70 4.86 8.56
CA LYS A 135 -23.92 5.67 8.74
C LYS A 135 -23.69 7.19 8.63
N ARG A 136 -22.44 7.65 8.74
CA ARG A 136 -22.03 9.07 8.62
C ARG A 136 -21.49 9.39 7.22
N GLY A 137 -21.60 8.48 6.25
CA GLY A 137 -21.07 8.65 4.90
C GLY A 137 -19.55 8.56 4.80
N VAL A 138 -18.84 8.14 5.86
CA VAL A 138 -17.40 7.97 5.85
C VAL A 138 -17.05 6.56 5.37
N ASN A 139 -16.10 6.46 4.47
CA ASN A 139 -15.60 5.18 3.97
C ASN A 139 -14.80 4.46 5.06
N GLU A 140 -15.27 3.30 5.48
CA GLU A 140 -14.66 2.48 6.53
C GLU A 140 -14.08 1.19 5.95
N VAL A 141 -12.80 0.93 6.25
CA VAL A 141 -12.09 -0.28 5.82
C VAL A 141 -12.62 -1.46 6.62
N GLN A 142 -12.93 -2.54 5.93
CA GLN A 142 -13.59 -3.69 6.54
C GLN A 142 -12.59 -4.72 7.09
N GLY A 143 -13.11 -5.68 7.86
CA GLY A 143 -12.30 -6.70 8.54
C GLY A 143 -11.58 -7.70 7.62
N ASP A 144 -11.85 -7.66 6.31
CA ASP A 144 -11.17 -8.43 5.27
C ASP A 144 -9.88 -7.76 4.77
N PHE A 145 -9.51 -6.59 5.33
CA PHE A 145 -8.27 -5.91 5.00
C PHE A 145 -7.05 -6.80 5.25
N ILE A 146 -6.13 -6.83 4.30
CA ILE A 146 -4.85 -7.53 4.37
C ILE A 146 -3.74 -6.51 4.09
N LEU A 147 -2.87 -6.26 5.06
CA LEU A 147 -1.71 -5.39 4.90
C LEU A 147 -0.63 -6.11 4.08
N SER A 148 -0.28 -5.55 2.93
CA SER A 148 0.79 -6.05 2.06
C SER A 148 2.14 -5.47 2.42
N THR A 149 2.23 -4.15 2.60
CA THR A 149 3.46 -3.44 2.97
C THR A 149 3.17 -1.98 3.34
N VAL A 150 4.24 -1.24 3.66
CA VAL A 150 4.27 0.22 3.74
C VAL A 150 5.39 0.70 2.82
N ASP A 151 5.08 1.57 1.86
CA ASP A 151 5.99 2.08 0.84
C ASP A 151 6.48 3.49 1.21
N ILE A 152 7.68 3.88 0.71
CA ILE A 152 8.17 5.26 0.79
C ILE A 152 7.62 6.03 -0.40
N VAL A 153 7.02 7.19 -0.15
CA VAL A 153 6.39 8.04 -1.15
C VAL A 153 6.89 9.48 -1.05
N SER A 154 6.77 10.24 -2.14
CA SER A 154 6.94 11.70 -2.09
C SER A 154 5.83 12.33 -1.25
N ASP A 155 6.08 13.52 -0.72
CA ASP A 155 5.15 14.24 0.15
C ASP A 155 3.71 14.23 -0.41
N PRO A 156 2.74 13.76 0.39
CA PRO A 156 1.33 13.71 -0.01
C PRO A 156 0.63 15.07 -0.09
N SER A 157 1.33 16.18 -0.02
CA SER A 157 0.77 17.50 -0.30
C SER A 157 0.19 17.64 -1.72
N ALA A 158 0.43 16.66 -2.60
CA ALA A 158 -0.25 16.49 -3.89
C ALA A 158 -1.13 15.23 -3.89
N PRO A 159 -2.25 15.19 -3.12
CA PRO A 159 -3.05 13.97 -2.91
C PRO A 159 -3.74 13.45 -4.16
N GLU A 160 -3.92 14.26 -5.18
CA GLU A 160 -4.67 13.88 -6.39
C GLU A 160 -3.80 13.26 -7.49
N ALA A 161 -2.46 13.43 -7.44
CA ALA A 161 -1.62 13.09 -8.57
C ALA A 161 -1.24 11.60 -8.69
N PHE A 162 -1.31 10.78 -7.63
CA PHE A 162 -0.68 9.46 -7.66
C PHE A 162 -1.57 8.25 -7.38
N VAL A 163 -2.70 8.34 -6.74
CA VAL A 163 -3.43 7.13 -6.28
C VAL A 163 -4.90 7.08 -6.68
N ASN A 164 -5.57 8.19 -6.86
CA ASN A 164 -7.02 8.20 -7.07
C ASN A 164 -7.48 7.89 -8.51
N GLY A 165 -6.62 8.04 -9.51
CA GLY A 165 -7.03 7.95 -10.90
C GLY A 165 -6.92 6.56 -11.55
N ILE A 166 -6.00 5.72 -11.11
CA ILE A 166 -5.62 4.50 -11.86
C ILE A 166 -6.13 3.22 -11.20
N MET A 167 -6.36 3.20 -9.89
CA MET A 167 -6.64 1.98 -9.12
C MET A 167 -8.03 1.94 -8.48
N GLU A 168 -8.77 3.03 -8.43
CA GLU A 168 -10.17 3.00 -7.99
C GLU A 168 -11.03 2.31 -9.05
N GLY A 169 -11.49 1.11 -8.73
CA GLY A 169 -12.35 0.30 -9.59
C GLY A 169 -11.73 -0.99 -10.12
N ARG A 170 -10.46 -1.25 -9.87
CA ARG A 170 -9.86 -2.56 -10.16
C ARG A 170 -9.99 -3.48 -8.96
N GLU A 171 -10.43 -4.70 -9.19
CA GLU A 171 -10.44 -5.78 -8.21
C GLU A 171 -9.24 -6.68 -8.44
N PHE A 172 -8.63 -7.13 -7.34
CA PHE A 172 -7.49 -8.03 -7.37
C PHE A 172 -7.87 -9.34 -6.69
N SER A 173 -7.34 -10.45 -7.20
CA SER A 173 -7.37 -11.72 -6.50
C SER A 173 -6.49 -11.68 -5.26
N VAL A 174 -6.57 -12.66 -4.37
CA VAL A 174 -5.69 -12.79 -3.20
C VAL A 174 -4.23 -12.95 -3.62
N THR A 175 -3.96 -13.43 -4.82
CA THR A 175 -2.63 -13.56 -5.42
C THR A 175 -2.10 -12.24 -5.98
N GLY A 176 -2.93 -11.20 -6.05
CA GLY A 176 -2.53 -9.88 -6.57
C GLY A 176 -2.74 -9.69 -8.06
N GLU A 177 -3.33 -10.65 -8.74
CA GLU A 177 -3.72 -10.54 -10.15
C GLU A 177 -4.94 -9.63 -10.30
N ILE A 178 -5.01 -8.89 -11.40
CA ILE A 178 -6.14 -8.03 -11.70
C ILE A 178 -7.33 -8.90 -12.12
N GLU A 179 -8.36 -8.95 -11.29
CA GLU A 179 -9.66 -9.48 -11.71
C GLU A 179 -10.35 -8.43 -12.58
N TYR A 180 -10.42 -8.70 -13.87
CA TYR A 180 -11.27 -7.95 -14.77
C TYR A 180 -12.73 -8.14 -14.34
N ASP A 181 -13.45 -7.06 -14.04
CA ASP A 181 -14.89 -7.13 -13.78
C ASP A 181 -15.64 -7.34 -15.11
N ILE A 182 -15.49 -8.54 -15.64
CA ILE A 182 -16.19 -9.03 -16.84
C ILE A 182 -17.71 -8.80 -16.70
N ARG A 183 -18.25 -8.92 -15.49
CA ARG A 183 -19.69 -8.71 -15.22
C ARG A 183 -20.10 -7.25 -15.41
N LYS A 184 -19.25 -6.30 -15.05
CA LYS A 184 -19.54 -4.86 -15.20
C LYS A 184 -19.47 -4.43 -16.65
N GLU A 185 -18.50 -4.90 -17.41
CA GLU A 185 -18.42 -4.67 -18.85
C GLU A 185 -19.60 -5.28 -19.61
N ILE A 186 -20.00 -6.50 -19.25
CA ILE A 186 -21.17 -7.16 -19.85
C ILE A 186 -22.46 -6.40 -19.53
N ARG A 187 -22.66 -5.93 -18.30
CA ARG A 187 -23.84 -5.14 -17.89
C ARG A 187 -23.96 -3.81 -18.63
N ASN A 188 -22.84 -3.18 -18.94
CA ASN A 188 -22.81 -1.87 -19.60
C ASN A 188 -22.86 -1.97 -21.13
N THR A 189 -22.92 -3.18 -21.69
CA THR A 189 -22.95 -3.42 -23.15
C THR A 189 -24.37 -3.46 -23.64
N VAL A 190 -24.68 -2.67 -24.68
CA VAL A 190 -25.99 -2.64 -25.30
C VAL A 190 -26.33 -4.01 -25.91
N SER A 191 -27.56 -4.46 -25.74
CA SER A 191 -28.07 -5.80 -26.08
C SER A 191 -27.64 -6.34 -27.46
N LYS A 192 -27.57 -5.50 -28.48
CA LYS A 192 -27.14 -5.89 -29.84
C LYS A 192 -25.67 -6.27 -29.99
N GLN A 193 -24.84 -5.89 -29.01
CA GLN A 193 -23.38 -6.16 -29.04
C GLN A 193 -22.95 -7.17 -27.97
N LEU A 194 -23.91 -7.64 -27.16
CA LEU A 194 -23.65 -8.45 -26.00
C LEU A 194 -22.90 -9.76 -26.30
N ASP A 195 -23.32 -10.47 -27.36
CA ASP A 195 -22.71 -11.76 -27.69
C ASP A 195 -21.31 -11.61 -28.27
N LYS A 196 -21.08 -10.59 -29.08
CA LYS A 196 -19.74 -10.26 -29.57
C LYS A 196 -18.79 -9.90 -28.40
N LYS A 197 -19.30 -9.11 -27.44
CA LYS A 197 -18.52 -8.71 -26.25
C LYS A 197 -18.23 -9.88 -25.33
N LYS A 198 -19.15 -10.82 -25.14
CA LYS A 198 -18.92 -12.06 -24.37
C LYS A 198 -17.82 -12.92 -25.00
N ILE A 199 -17.81 -13.08 -26.32
CA ILE A 199 -16.76 -13.83 -27.01
C ILE A 199 -15.41 -13.15 -26.84
N GLU A 200 -15.33 -11.84 -27.07
CA GLU A 200 -14.10 -11.06 -26.88
C GLU A 200 -13.53 -11.18 -25.46
N MET A 201 -14.42 -11.10 -24.45
CA MET A 201 -14.01 -11.22 -23.03
C MET A 201 -13.58 -12.66 -22.70
N PHE A 202 -14.20 -13.68 -23.28
CA PHE A 202 -13.80 -15.07 -23.11
C PHE A 202 -12.42 -15.34 -23.77
N GLU A 203 -12.16 -14.78 -24.94
CA GLU A 203 -10.85 -14.87 -25.59
C GLU A 203 -9.75 -14.17 -24.77
N LYS A 204 -10.06 -13.02 -24.17
CA LYS A 204 -9.12 -12.32 -23.27
C LYS A 204 -8.84 -13.15 -22.02
N TYR A 205 -9.84 -13.80 -21.45
CA TYR A 205 -9.68 -14.68 -20.30
C TYR A 205 -8.76 -15.86 -20.63
N LEU A 206 -8.96 -16.50 -21.79
CA LEU A 206 -8.12 -17.62 -22.23
C LEU A 206 -6.66 -17.22 -22.54
N LYS A 207 -6.42 -15.98 -22.96
CA LYS A 207 -5.07 -15.45 -23.21
C LYS A 207 -4.35 -15.02 -21.94
N GLY A 208 -5.06 -14.89 -20.82
CA GLY A 208 -4.50 -14.56 -19.51
C GLY A 208 -4.22 -15.79 -18.65
N LEU A 209 -4.58 -16.99 -19.11
CA LEU A 209 -4.23 -18.30 -18.55
C LEU A 209 -2.94 -18.81 -19.19
#